data_00de8fab806dd752fcaf3f19c548d611
#
_entry.id   00de8fab806dd752fcaf3f19c548d611
#
_cell.length_a   1.000
_cell.length_b   1.000
_cell.length_c   1.000
_cell.angle_alpha   90.00
_cell.angle_beta   90.00
_cell.angle_gamma   90.00
#
_symmetry.space_group_name_H-M   'P 1'
#
loop_
_entity.id
_entity.type
_entity.pdbx_description
1 polymer ?
#
loop_
_entity_poly.entity_id
_entity_poly.type
_entity_poly.pdbx_seq_one_letter_code
_entity_poly.pdbx_strand_id
1 'polypeptide(L)'
;MYKRQIYVLRKFCIPTPVVGGVLVALLITALNLSGTASVSLDSSFNEFFSLLFYAGIGYTASWKLLKKGGPQVILFLVLSSILVVFQNGLGIVICHIMGINPLIGMACGSIPMVGGNGTAAAWGPILESAGLDAGTTIATAAATFGLVAGALLGGPIGRFLIEKKHLKPGLETKEMKFGDKEEEAEIDEKRMTAAAYQILLTVGLGTLISYLLELTGLEFPASVGAMTAAAILRNIADHSDKLDLKLPELSIISNISLLVFLALSMMTMELW
;
A
#
# COMPACT_ATOMS: atom_id res chain seq x y z
N MET A 1 -9.75 7.62 19.00
CA MET A 1 -10.69 7.57 20.13
C MET A 1 -11.98 6.82 19.78
N TYR A 2 -12.65 7.08 18.67
CA TYR A 2 -13.89 6.44 18.23
C TYR A 2 -13.84 4.92 17.97
N LYS A 3 -12.71 4.38 17.52
CA LYS A 3 -12.54 2.93 17.26
C LYS A 3 -12.80 2.07 18.52
N ARG A 4 -12.56 2.60 19.73
CA ARG A 4 -12.82 1.90 20.99
C ARG A 4 -14.30 1.92 21.41
N GLN A 5 -15.08 2.87 20.92
CA GLN A 5 -16.49 3.09 21.32
C GLN A 5 -17.49 2.36 20.44
N ILE A 6 -17.15 2.15 19.14
CA ILE A 6 -18.06 1.47 18.22
C ILE A 6 -17.66 -0.01 18.10
N TYR A 7 -18.49 -0.89 18.63
CA TYR A 7 -18.27 -2.35 18.65
C TYR A 7 -17.96 -2.93 17.26
N VAL A 8 -18.69 -2.48 16.22
CA VAL A 8 -18.53 -2.94 14.84
C VAL A 8 -17.14 -2.64 14.31
N LEU A 9 -16.63 -1.41 14.48
CA LEU A 9 -15.30 -1.00 14.00
C LEU A 9 -14.18 -1.80 14.68
N ARG A 10 -14.37 -2.15 15.95
CA ARG A 10 -13.42 -2.97 16.70
C ARG A 10 -13.47 -4.42 16.27
N LYS A 11 -14.68 -4.98 16.08
CA LYS A 11 -14.90 -6.38 15.69
C LYS A 11 -14.29 -6.68 14.30
N PHE A 12 -14.43 -5.76 13.36
CA PHE A 12 -13.94 -5.92 11.98
C PHE A 12 -12.55 -5.33 11.73
N CYS A 13 -11.86 -4.85 12.76
CA CYS A 13 -10.49 -4.31 12.66
C CYS A 13 -10.31 -3.22 11.61
N ILE A 14 -11.35 -2.42 11.30
CA ILE A 14 -11.31 -1.38 10.25
C ILE A 14 -10.27 -0.32 10.64
N PRO A 15 -9.34 0.05 9.74
CA PRO A 15 -8.37 1.12 10.01
C PRO A 15 -9.07 2.46 10.28
N THR A 16 -8.58 3.19 11.27
CA THR A 16 -9.15 4.50 11.64
C THR A 16 -9.17 5.51 10.49
N PRO A 17 -8.11 5.59 9.62
CA PRO A 17 -8.11 6.49 8.46
C PRO A 17 -9.23 6.21 7.46
N VAL A 18 -9.54 4.91 7.25
CA VAL A 18 -10.63 4.52 6.34
C VAL A 18 -11.97 5.04 6.83
N VAL A 19 -12.25 4.89 8.13
CA VAL A 19 -13.51 5.41 8.70
C VAL A 19 -13.61 6.92 8.56
N GLY A 20 -12.54 7.64 8.91
CA GLY A 20 -12.51 9.10 8.78
C GLY A 20 -12.64 9.57 7.33
N GLY A 21 -11.91 8.93 6.41
CA GLY A 21 -11.94 9.27 5.00
C GLY A 21 -13.32 9.04 4.36
N VAL A 22 -13.94 7.89 4.64
CA VAL A 22 -15.30 7.59 4.13
C VAL A 22 -16.34 8.58 4.66
N LEU A 23 -16.27 8.97 5.94
CA LEU A 23 -17.19 9.98 6.48
C LEU A 23 -17.05 11.32 5.76
N VAL A 24 -15.84 11.75 5.46
CA VAL A 24 -15.59 12.98 4.70
C VAL A 24 -16.05 12.83 3.26
N ALA A 25 -15.79 11.70 2.59
CA ALA A 25 -16.27 11.43 1.24
C ALA A 25 -17.82 11.50 1.16
N LEU A 26 -18.52 10.90 2.13
CA LEU A 26 -19.98 10.99 2.23
C LEU A 26 -20.48 12.42 2.44
N LEU A 27 -19.78 13.22 3.26
CA LEU A 27 -20.11 14.63 3.46
C LEU A 27 -19.92 15.42 2.17
N ILE A 28 -18.82 15.25 1.46
CA ILE A 28 -18.54 15.91 0.17
C ILE A 28 -19.58 15.50 -0.87
N THR A 29 -19.92 14.21 -0.94
CA THR A 29 -20.98 13.70 -1.82
C THR A 29 -22.32 14.39 -1.52
N ALA A 30 -22.70 14.49 -0.25
CA ALA A 30 -23.94 15.16 0.14
C ALA A 30 -23.96 16.65 -0.23
N LEU A 31 -22.84 17.37 -0.06
CA LEU A 31 -22.70 18.77 -0.45
C LEU A 31 -22.79 18.96 -1.97
N ASN A 32 -22.12 18.11 -2.74
CA ASN A 32 -22.15 18.16 -4.20
C ASN A 32 -23.55 17.84 -4.75
N LEU A 33 -24.22 16.79 -4.24
CA LEU A 33 -25.56 16.40 -4.67
C LEU A 33 -26.62 17.42 -4.27
N SER A 34 -26.47 18.11 -3.14
CA SER A 34 -27.41 19.18 -2.71
C SER A 34 -27.24 20.49 -3.51
N GLY A 35 -26.21 20.60 -4.34
CA GLY A 35 -25.88 21.82 -5.08
C GLY A 35 -25.41 22.97 -4.20
N THR A 36 -25.19 22.75 -2.90
CA THR A 36 -24.81 23.78 -1.94
C THR A 36 -23.37 24.24 -2.13
N ALA A 37 -22.45 23.30 -2.44
CA ALA A 37 -21.04 23.58 -2.72
C ALA A 37 -20.47 22.50 -3.62
N SER A 38 -19.63 22.89 -4.57
CA SER A 38 -18.79 21.96 -5.34
C SER A 38 -17.42 21.87 -4.67
N VAL A 39 -17.14 20.75 -4.04
CA VAL A 39 -15.87 20.50 -3.36
C VAL A 39 -15.11 19.42 -4.13
N SER A 40 -13.93 19.77 -4.62
CA SER A 40 -12.97 18.82 -5.16
C SER A 40 -11.72 18.83 -4.29
N LEU A 41 -11.18 17.65 -4.00
CA LEU A 41 -9.94 17.51 -3.24
C LEU A 41 -8.77 17.28 -4.18
N ASP A 42 -7.66 17.98 -3.95
CA ASP A 42 -6.42 17.75 -4.68
C ASP A 42 -5.76 16.44 -4.24
N SER A 43 -5.38 15.60 -5.20
CA SER A 43 -4.75 14.30 -4.97
C SER A 43 -3.22 14.35 -4.83
N SER A 44 -2.59 15.51 -5.03
CA SER A 44 -1.12 15.66 -5.02
C SER A 44 -0.49 15.20 -3.69
N PHE A 45 -1.14 15.50 -2.57
CA PHE A 45 -0.70 15.02 -1.27
C PHE A 45 -0.84 13.49 -1.12
N ASN A 46 -1.83 12.89 -1.76
CA ASN A 46 -2.02 11.46 -1.74
C ASN A 46 -0.82 10.74 -2.39
N GLU A 47 -0.39 11.21 -3.54
CA GLU A 47 0.79 10.69 -4.22
C GLU A 47 2.05 10.86 -3.37
N PHE A 48 2.30 12.05 -2.82
CA PHE A 48 3.45 12.32 -1.96
C PHE A 48 3.53 11.36 -0.77
N PHE A 49 2.44 11.18 -0.01
CA PHE A 49 2.43 10.27 1.13
C PHE A 49 2.51 8.81 0.72
N SER A 50 1.99 8.45 -0.45
CA SER A 50 2.18 7.10 -0.99
C SER A 50 3.65 6.82 -1.28
N LEU A 51 4.38 7.76 -1.89
CA LEU A 51 5.81 7.61 -2.17
C LEU A 51 6.63 7.42 -0.87
N LEU A 52 6.36 8.20 0.16
CA LEU A 52 7.01 8.03 1.47
C LEU A 52 6.71 6.67 2.09
N PHE A 53 5.46 6.20 2.00
CA PHE A 53 5.07 4.89 2.49
C PHE A 53 5.79 3.77 1.74
N TYR A 54 5.80 3.80 0.40
CA TYR A 54 6.46 2.78 -0.41
C TYR A 54 7.99 2.81 -0.26
N ALA A 55 8.60 3.96 -0.08
CA ALA A 55 10.01 4.06 0.30
C ALA A 55 10.26 3.35 1.64
N GLY A 56 9.40 3.55 2.63
CA GLY A 56 9.46 2.84 3.91
C GLY A 56 9.39 1.33 3.75
N ILE A 57 8.50 0.81 2.88
CA ILE A 57 8.47 -0.61 2.53
C ILE A 57 9.81 -1.05 1.93
N GLY A 58 10.36 -0.28 1.00
CA GLY A 58 11.65 -0.57 0.38
C GLY A 58 12.78 -0.73 1.39
N TYR A 59 12.82 0.07 2.44
CA TYR A 59 13.80 -0.07 3.53
C TYR A 59 13.69 -1.38 4.32
N THR A 60 12.57 -2.09 4.25
CA THR A 60 12.44 -3.43 4.84
C THR A 60 13.06 -4.53 3.97
N ALA A 61 13.32 -4.27 2.70
CA ALA A 61 13.82 -5.22 1.71
C ALA A 61 15.34 -5.41 1.82
N SER A 62 15.78 -6.18 2.81
CA SER A 62 17.18 -6.54 3.02
C SER A 62 17.49 -7.92 2.44
N TRP A 63 18.50 -8.01 1.59
CA TRP A 63 19.01 -9.27 1.06
C TRP A 63 19.53 -10.21 2.16
N LYS A 64 20.09 -9.62 3.21
CA LYS A 64 20.56 -10.35 4.40
C LYS A 64 19.40 -11.01 5.14
N LEU A 65 18.25 -10.29 5.27
CA LEU A 65 17.04 -10.82 5.89
C LEU A 65 16.35 -11.85 4.98
N LEU A 66 16.34 -11.61 3.68
CA LEU A 66 15.76 -12.53 2.69
C LEU A 66 16.48 -13.90 2.74
N LYS A 67 17.80 -13.90 2.81
CA LYS A 67 18.57 -15.13 2.97
C LYS A 67 18.27 -15.86 4.29
N LYS A 68 17.99 -15.14 5.38
CA LYS A 68 17.55 -15.74 6.65
C LYS A 68 16.16 -16.39 6.57
N GLY A 69 15.25 -15.80 5.77
CA GLY A 69 13.89 -16.32 5.55
C GLY A 69 13.83 -17.62 4.73
N GLY A 70 14.89 -17.93 4.01
CA GLY A 70 15.10 -19.20 3.32
C GLY A 70 14.02 -19.55 2.27
N PRO A 71 13.79 -20.87 2.03
CA PRO A 71 12.88 -21.34 0.99
C PRO A 71 11.43 -20.92 1.18
N GLN A 72 11.01 -20.63 2.42
CA GLN A 72 9.64 -20.25 2.74
C GLN A 72 9.25 -18.90 2.08
N VAL A 73 10.18 -17.94 2.03
CA VAL A 73 9.94 -16.64 1.38
C VAL A 73 9.80 -16.81 -0.13
N ILE A 74 10.64 -17.66 -0.74
CA ILE A 74 10.56 -17.97 -2.18
C ILE A 74 9.25 -18.67 -2.49
N LEU A 75 8.86 -19.67 -1.68
CA LEU A 75 7.57 -20.36 -1.82
C LEU A 75 6.40 -19.38 -1.74
N PHE A 76 6.41 -18.45 -0.76
CA PHE A 76 5.37 -17.45 -0.61
C PHE A 76 5.31 -16.49 -1.81
N LEU A 77 6.45 -16.07 -2.34
CA LEU A 77 6.55 -15.24 -3.55
C LEU A 77 5.91 -15.95 -4.76
N VAL A 78 6.27 -17.22 -4.97
CA VAL A 78 5.70 -18.02 -6.07
C VAL A 78 4.19 -18.18 -5.93
N LEU A 79 3.71 -18.52 -4.73
CA LEU A 79 2.27 -18.66 -4.46
C LEU A 79 1.52 -17.33 -4.66
N SER A 80 2.08 -16.21 -4.21
CA SER A 80 1.49 -14.88 -4.42
C SER A 80 1.45 -14.50 -5.90
N SER A 81 2.51 -14.82 -6.66
CA SER A 81 2.55 -14.58 -8.11
C SER A 81 1.49 -15.42 -8.85
N ILE A 82 1.35 -16.68 -8.50
CA ILE A 82 0.30 -17.56 -9.04
C ILE A 82 -1.10 -16.99 -8.72
N LEU A 83 -1.30 -16.51 -7.48
CA LEU A 83 -2.58 -15.90 -7.08
C LEU A 83 -2.91 -14.67 -7.94
N VAL A 84 -1.94 -13.79 -8.19
CA VAL A 84 -2.11 -12.58 -9.03
C VAL A 84 -2.54 -12.97 -10.46
N VAL A 85 -1.85 -13.94 -11.07
CA VAL A 85 -2.18 -14.42 -12.41
C VAL A 85 -3.57 -15.05 -12.44
N PHE A 86 -3.87 -15.89 -11.46
CA PHE A 86 -5.18 -16.54 -11.35
C PHE A 86 -6.31 -15.55 -11.14
N GLN A 87 -6.11 -14.54 -10.31
CA GLN A 87 -7.10 -13.50 -10.03
C GLN A 87 -7.43 -12.68 -11.28
N ASN A 88 -6.44 -12.25 -12.04
CA ASN A 88 -6.66 -11.55 -13.31
C ASN A 88 -7.31 -12.46 -14.35
N GLY A 89 -6.83 -13.69 -14.49
CA GLY A 89 -7.42 -14.67 -15.41
C GLY A 89 -8.89 -14.95 -15.10
N LEU A 90 -9.23 -15.13 -13.83
CA LEU A 90 -10.62 -15.34 -13.41
C LEU A 90 -11.49 -14.11 -13.73
N GLY A 91 -11.00 -12.90 -13.46
CA GLY A 91 -11.70 -11.66 -13.79
C GLY A 91 -11.99 -11.52 -15.27
N ILE A 92 -10.99 -11.78 -16.12
CA ILE A 92 -11.13 -11.75 -17.58
C ILE A 92 -12.16 -12.78 -18.06
N VAL A 93 -12.09 -14.01 -17.54
CA VAL A 93 -13.03 -15.10 -17.91
C VAL A 93 -14.46 -14.74 -17.53
N ILE A 94 -14.68 -14.21 -16.33
CA ILE A 94 -16.02 -13.78 -15.89
C ILE A 94 -16.56 -12.68 -16.80
N CYS A 95 -15.77 -11.65 -17.11
CA CYS A 95 -16.17 -10.58 -18.01
C CYS A 95 -16.50 -11.10 -19.42
N HIS A 96 -15.71 -12.04 -19.92
CA HIS A 96 -15.96 -12.66 -21.22
C HIS A 96 -17.27 -13.46 -21.23
N ILE A 97 -17.56 -14.22 -20.19
CA ILE A 97 -18.86 -14.96 -20.04
C ILE A 97 -20.03 -13.98 -19.96
N MET A 98 -19.86 -12.84 -19.31
CA MET A 98 -20.90 -11.81 -19.19
C MET A 98 -21.05 -10.95 -20.44
N GLY A 99 -20.21 -11.11 -21.46
CA GLY A 99 -20.23 -10.32 -22.68
C GLY A 99 -19.82 -8.85 -22.50
N ILE A 100 -19.03 -8.55 -21.44
CA ILE A 100 -18.53 -7.22 -21.16
C ILE A 100 -17.02 -7.13 -21.44
N ASN A 101 -16.48 -5.92 -21.51
CA ASN A 101 -15.07 -5.69 -21.82
C ASN A 101 -14.15 -6.46 -20.84
N PRO A 102 -13.28 -7.39 -21.32
CA PRO A 102 -12.39 -8.18 -20.46
C PRO A 102 -11.41 -7.33 -19.63
N LEU A 103 -11.10 -6.10 -20.06
CA LEU A 103 -10.24 -5.17 -19.31
C LEU A 103 -10.87 -4.75 -17.97
N ILE A 104 -12.20 -4.81 -17.83
CA ILE A 104 -12.89 -4.64 -16.54
C ILE A 104 -12.41 -5.70 -15.54
N GLY A 105 -12.20 -6.94 -16.00
CA GLY A 105 -11.67 -8.02 -15.18
C GLY A 105 -10.27 -7.72 -14.63
N MET A 106 -9.44 -7.04 -15.39
CA MET A 106 -8.13 -6.56 -14.92
C MET A 106 -8.26 -5.35 -14.00
N ALA A 107 -9.12 -4.38 -14.35
CA ALA A 107 -9.40 -3.20 -13.54
C ALA A 107 -10.02 -3.54 -12.17
N CYS A 108 -10.73 -4.66 -12.05
CA CYS A 108 -11.26 -5.19 -10.79
C CYS A 108 -10.43 -6.33 -10.20
N GLY A 109 -9.37 -6.76 -10.88
CA GLY A 109 -8.51 -7.88 -10.54
C GLY A 109 -7.37 -7.53 -9.58
N SER A 110 -6.20 -8.10 -9.84
CA SER A 110 -5.04 -7.94 -8.95
C SER A 110 -4.48 -6.51 -8.93
N ILE A 111 -4.67 -5.71 -10.00
CA ILE A 111 -4.20 -4.33 -10.07
C ILE A 111 -4.67 -3.55 -8.83
N PRO A 112 -5.99 -3.39 -8.59
CA PRO A 112 -6.47 -2.69 -7.41
C PRO A 112 -6.46 -3.53 -6.12
N MET A 113 -6.70 -4.84 -6.22
CA MET A 113 -6.88 -5.69 -5.03
C MET A 113 -5.57 -6.04 -4.32
N VAL A 114 -4.46 -6.14 -5.05
CA VAL A 114 -3.13 -6.40 -4.49
C VAL A 114 -2.33 -5.10 -4.36
N GLY A 115 -2.38 -4.24 -5.37
CA GLY A 115 -1.60 -3.00 -5.40
C GLY A 115 -2.30 -1.78 -4.77
N GLY A 116 -3.62 -1.84 -4.58
CA GLY A 116 -4.40 -0.76 -3.97
C GLY A 116 -4.63 0.45 -4.89
N ASN A 117 -4.96 1.59 -4.28
CA ASN A 117 -5.27 2.81 -5.04
C ASN A 117 -4.08 3.36 -5.83
N GLY A 118 -2.85 3.17 -5.35
CA GLY A 118 -1.66 3.62 -6.07
C GLY A 118 -1.50 2.93 -7.42
N THR A 119 -1.63 1.61 -7.46
CA THR A 119 -1.59 0.85 -8.72
C THR A 119 -2.83 1.06 -9.57
N ALA A 120 -4.00 1.23 -8.95
CA ALA A 120 -5.23 1.59 -9.68
C ALA A 120 -5.07 2.92 -10.41
N ALA A 121 -4.52 3.94 -9.76
CA ALA A 121 -4.26 5.23 -10.38
C ALA A 121 -3.19 5.18 -11.49
N ALA A 122 -2.16 4.34 -11.32
CA ALA A 122 -1.11 4.19 -12.32
C ALA A 122 -1.54 3.40 -13.56
N TRP A 123 -2.27 2.30 -13.36
CA TRP A 123 -2.69 1.41 -14.45
C TRP A 123 -4.03 1.80 -15.08
N GLY A 124 -4.85 2.61 -14.37
CA GLY A 124 -6.13 3.10 -14.89
C GLY A 124 -6.02 3.77 -16.27
N PRO A 125 -5.16 4.80 -16.44
CA PRO A 125 -4.96 5.45 -17.74
C PRO A 125 -4.44 4.49 -18.82
N ILE A 126 -3.62 3.49 -18.46
CA ILE A 126 -3.13 2.46 -19.39
C ILE A 126 -4.29 1.59 -19.88
N LEU A 127 -5.19 1.19 -18.98
CA LEU A 127 -6.39 0.45 -19.35
C LEU A 127 -7.34 1.28 -20.22
N GLU A 128 -7.42 2.59 -19.98
CA GLU A 128 -8.20 3.51 -20.81
C GLU A 128 -7.60 3.62 -22.22
N SER A 129 -6.29 3.75 -22.36
CA SER A 129 -5.61 3.73 -23.66
C SER A 129 -5.75 2.40 -24.41
N ALA A 130 -5.95 1.30 -23.67
CA ALA A 130 -6.22 -0.03 -24.22
C ALA A 130 -7.70 -0.25 -24.58
N GLY A 131 -8.59 0.74 -24.38
CA GLY A 131 -9.99 0.69 -24.79
C GLY A 131 -10.99 0.33 -23.67
N LEU A 132 -10.64 0.63 -22.43
CA LEU A 132 -11.57 0.55 -21.30
C LEU A 132 -12.06 1.94 -20.92
N ASP A 133 -13.30 2.27 -21.25
CA ASP A 133 -13.90 3.53 -20.78
C ASP A 133 -13.92 3.61 -19.26
N ALA A 134 -13.49 4.77 -18.71
CA ALA A 134 -13.41 5.03 -17.28
C ALA A 134 -12.58 4.00 -16.47
N GLY A 135 -11.51 3.48 -17.05
CA GLY A 135 -10.65 2.46 -16.44
C GLY A 135 -10.07 2.88 -15.10
N THR A 136 -9.66 4.14 -14.97
CA THR A 136 -9.15 4.73 -13.72
C THR A 136 -10.22 4.73 -12.63
N THR A 137 -11.45 5.14 -12.96
CA THR A 137 -12.57 5.17 -12.02
C THR A 137 -12.94 3.77 -11.56
N ILE A 138 -13.04 2.81 -12.49
CA ILE A 138 -13.35 1.41 -12.16
C ILE A 138 -12.27 0.81 -11.26
N ALA A 139 -11.00 0.99 -11.60
CA ALA A 139 -9.89 0.45 -10.82
C ALA A 139 -9.81 1.07 -9.42
N THR A 140 -10.04 2.39 -9.30
CA THR A 140 -10.03 3.09 -8.00
C THR A 140 -11.22 2.67 -7.12
N ALA A 141 -12.42 2.52 -7.71
CA ALA A 141 -13.58 2.00 -6.98
C ALA A 141 -13.34 0.57 -6.49
N ALA A 142 -12.77 -0.30 -7.34
CA ALA A 142 -12.41 -1.66 -6.96
C ALA A 142 -11.33 -1.70 -5.87
N ALA A 143 -10.31 -0.83 -5.93
CA ALA A 143 -9.29 -0.71 -4.88
C ALA A 143 -9.91 -0.31 -3.54
N THR A 144 -10.82 0.63 -3.55
CA THR A 144 -11.55 1.09 -2.36
C THR A 144 -12.38 -0.03 -1.77
N PHE A 145 -13.16 -0.74 -2.61
CA PHE A 145 -13.90 -1.91 -2.19
C PHE A 145 -12.97 -2.97 -1.58
N GLY A 146 -11.84 -3.25 -2.24
CA GLY A 146 -10.83 -4.21 -1.78
C GLY A 146 -10.25 -3.86 -0.41
N LEU A 147 -9.94 -2.59 -0.16
CA LEU A 147 -9.47 -2.10 1.15
C LEU A 147 -10.51 -2.32 2.25
N VAL A 148 -11.76 -1.94 2.00
CA VAL A 148 -12.85 -2.11 2.96
C VAL A 148 -13.15 -3.59 3.19
N ALA A 149 -13.33 -4.35 2.12
CA ALA A 149 -13.62 -5.79 2.20
C ALA A 149 -12.45 -6.57 2.84
N GLY A 150 -11.22 -6.25 2.48
CA GLY A 150 -10.01 -6.84 3.08
C GLY A 150 -9.90 -6.58 4.58
N ALA A 151 -10.21 -5.37 5.02
CA ALA A 151 -10.22 -5.02 6.43
C ALA A 151 -11.36 -5.73 7.20
N LEU A 152 -12.55 -5.87 6.58
CA LEU A 152 -13.70 -6.55 7.18
C LEU A 152 -13.50 -8.06 7.28
N LEU A 153 -12.91 -8.70 6.26
CA LEU A 153 -12.76 -10.15 6.18
C LEU A 153 -11.44 -10.63 6.80
N GLY A 154 -10.36 -9.87 6.65
CA GLY A 154 -9.03 -10.29 7.09
C GLY A 154 -8.92 -10.52 8.59
N GLY A 155 -9.50 -9.64 9.39
CA GLY A 155 -9.52 -9.75 10.85
C GLY A 155 -10.24 -11.03 11.34
N PRO A 156 -11.51 -11.25 10.99
CA PRO A 156 -12.25 -12.45 11.36
C PRO A 156 -11.64 -13.76 10.85
N ILE A 157 -11.15 -13.78 9.58
CA ILE A 157 -10.51 -14.96 9.00
C ILE A 157 -9.19 -15.27 9.73
N GLY A 158 -8.37 -14.26 9.97
CA GLY A 158 -7.12 -14.42 10.71
C GLY A 158 -7.38 -14.97 12.12
N ARG A 159 -8.34 -14.41 12.84
CA ARG A 159 -8.76 -14.91 14.16
C ARG A 159 -9.24 -16.35 14.10
N PHE A 160 -10.12 -16.67 13.15
CA PHE A 160 -10.62 -18.03 12.95
C PHE A 160 -9.50 -19.05 12.72
N LEU A 161 -8.52 -18.69 11.86
CA LEU A 161 -7.38 -19.57 11.59
C LEU A 161 -6.48 -19.77 12.82
N ILE A 162 -6.22 -18.71 13.57
CA ILE A 162 -5.43 -18.78 14.81
C ILE A 162 -6.12 -19.65 15.84
N GLU A 163 -7.41 -19.43 16.09
CA GLU A 163 -8.18 -20.19 17.07
C GLU A 163 -8.36 -21.67 16.66
N LYS A 164 -8.71 -21.93 15.40
CA LYS A 164 -8.92 -23.29 14.88
C LYS A 164 -7.67 -24.14 14.85
N LYS A 165 -6.54 -23.53 14.50
CA LYS A 165 -5.24 -24.23 14.40
C LYS A 165 -4.42 -24.16 15.67
N HIS A 166 -4.96 -23.54 16.74
CA HIS A 166 -4.27 -23.34 18.01
C HIS A 166 -2.86 -22.75 17.83
N LEU A 167 -2.73 -21.81 16.88
CA LEU A 167 -1.46 -21.18 16.60
C LEU A 167 -1.04 -20.35 17.81
N LYS A 168 -0.08 -20.85 18.59
CA LYS A 168 0.55 -20.08 19.65
C LYS A 168 1.70 -19.29 19.02
N PRO A 169 1.96 -18.05 19.48
CA PRO A 169 3.22 -17.38 19.12
C PRO A 169 4.34 -18.35 19.49
N GLY A 170 5.15 -18.77 18.54
CA GLY A 170 6.29 -19.63 18.82
C GLY A 170 7.14 -18.96 19.88
N LEU A 171 7.57 -19.70 20.92
CA LEU A 171 8.48 -19.22 21.95
C LEU A 171 9.83 -18.73 21.37
N GLU A 172 10.07 -18.98 20.10
CA GLU A 172 11.21 -18.48 19.30
C GLU A 172 10.84 -17.35 18.33
N THR A 173 9.62 -16.84 18.36
CA THR A 173 9.44 -15.48 17.89
C THR A 173 10.09 -14.57 18.94
N LYS A 174 11.43 -14.66 19.08
CA LYS A 174 12.18 -13.41 19.22
C LYS A 174 11.46 -12.50 18.26
N GLU A 175 10.71 -11.57 18.80
CA GLU A 175 10.15 -10.46 18.05
C GLU A 175 11.09 -10.24 16.88
N MET A 176 10.62 -10.38 15.64
CA MET A 176 11.33 -9.78 14.54
C MET A 176 11.24 -8.29 14.83
N LYS A 177 12.06 -7.87 15.79
CA LYS A 177 12.41 -6.50 15.99
C LYS A 177 13.08 -6.17 14.69
N PHE A 178 12.45 -5.40 13.87
CA PHE A 178 13.04 -4.78 12.72
C PHE A 178 14.32 -4.10 13.20
N GLY A 179 15.48 -4.73 12.91
CA GLY A 179 16.78 -4.38 13.50
C GLY A 179 17.14 -5.29 14.69
N ASP A 180 18.33 -5.91 14.66
CA ASP A 180 18.99 -6.49 15.83
C ASP A 180 18.91 -5.45 16.94
N LYS A 181 18.44 -5.86 18.15
CA LYS A 181 18.49 -5.09 19.39
C LYS A 181 19.09 -3.68 19.26
N GLU A 182 18.40 -2.80 18.54
CA GLU A 182 18.55 -1.40 18.87
C GLU A 182 17.83 -1.29 20.22
N GLU A 183 18.56 -1.03 21.27
CA GLU A 183 18.09 -0.49 22.51
C GLU A 183 16.94 0.45 22.19
N GLU A 184 15.89 0.51 23.02
CA GLU A 184 14.82 1.51 22.91
C GLU A 184 15.51 2.87 22.79
N ALA A 185 15.95 3.19 21.58
CA ALA A 185 16.65 4.42 21.31
C ALA A 185 15.60 5.50 21.50
N GLU A 186 15.75 6.28 22.54
CA GLU A 186 14.95 7.49 22.74
C GLU A 186 14.89 8.19 21.38
N ILE A 187 13.68 8.42 20.89
CA ILE A 187 13.45 9.12 19.62
C ILE A 187 13.98 10.53 19.83
N ASP A 188 15.18 10.78 19.34
CA ASP A 188 15.81 12.08 19.39
C ASP A 188 15.40 12.90 18.16
N GLU A 189 15.16 14.19 18.35
CA GLU A 189 14.83 15.14 17.29
C GLU A 189 15.83 15.09 16.13
N LYS A 190 17.12 14.97 16.43
CA LYS A 190 18.17 14.88 15.41
C LYS A 190 18.07 13.62 14.56
N ARG A 191 17.76 12.48 15.19
CA ARG A 191 17.58 11.20 14.49
C ARG A 191 16.34 11.24 13.61
N MET A 192 15.23 11.82 14.10
CA MET A 192 14.00 11.98 13.33
C MET A 192 14.21 12.89 12.13
N THR A 193 14.91 14.02 12.33
CA THR A 193 15.26 14.95 11.25
C THR A 193 16.15 14.28 10.20
N ALA A 194 17.15 13.51 10.63
CA ALA A 194 18.00 12.75 9.72
C ALA A 194 17.20 11.71 8.92
N ALA A 195 16.28 10.99 9.56
CA ALA A 195 15.39 10.03 8.89
C ALA A 195 14.47 10.72 7.86
N ALA A 196 13.94 11.90 8.19
CA ALA A 196 13.14 12.69 7.27
C ALA A 196 13.94 13.09 6.01
N TYR A 197 15.19 13.55 6.17
CA TYR A 197 16.06 13.82 5.02
C TYR A 197 16.37 12.54 4.22
N GLN A 198 16.67 11.44 4.90
CA GLN A 198 16.95 10.16 4.24
C GLN A 198 15.78 9.69 3.36
N ILE A 199 14.56 9.73 3.89
CA ILE A 199 13.40 9.25 3.12
C ILE A 199 13.06 10.19 1.96
N LEU A 200 13.19 11.52 2.14
CA LEU A 200 12.97 12.50 1.07
C LEU A 200 14.00 12.36 -0.06
N LEU A 201 15.28 12.20 0.28
CA LEU A 201 16.33 11.93 -0.71
C LEU A 201 16.08 10.61 -1.45
N THR A 202 15.60 9.60 -0.72
CA THR A 202 15.26 8.30 -1.32
C THR A 202 14.10 8.39 -2.28
N VAL A 203 13.07 9.16 -1.96
CA VAL A 203 11.95 9.42 -2.88
C VAL A 203 12.45 10.16 -4.12
N GLY A 204 13.31 11.18 -3.95
CA GLY A 204 13.93 11.88 -5.10
C GLY A 204 14.77 10.96 -5.98
N LEU A 205 15.56 10.05 -5.41
CA LEU A 205 16.28 9.02 -6.17
C LEU A 205 15.30 8.03 -6.83
N GLY A 206 14.21 7.72 -6.17
CA GLY A 206 13.17 6.84 -6.68
C GLY A 206 12.46 7.41 -7.91
N THR A 207 12.17 8.70 -7.94
CA THR A 207 11.59 9.35 -9.13
C THR A 207 12.55 9.31 -10.31
N LEU A 208 13.87 9.45 -10.08
CA LEU A 208 14.88 9.25 -11.11
C LEU A 208 14.90 7.81 -11.64
N ILE A 209 14.79 6.83 -10.76
CA ILE A 209 14.73 5.41 -11.17
C ILE A 209 13.46 5.15 -11.99
N SER A 210 12.29 5.65 -11.57
CA SER A 210 11.06 5.54 -12.36
C SER A 210 11.22 6.16 -13.74
N TYR A 211 11.78 7.36 -13.84
CA TYR A 211 12.05 8.02 -15.11
C TYR A 211 12.96 7.18 -16.02
N LEU A 212 14.04 6.60 -15.47
CA LEU A 212 14.94 5.73 -16.23
C LEU A 212 14.25 4.45 -16.70
N LEU A 213 13.33 3.90 -15.91
CA LEU A 213 12.54 2.73 -16.29
C LEU A 213 11.55 3.06 -17.41
N GLU A 214 10.89 4.21 -17.36
CA GLU A 214 10.00 4.69 -18.42
C GLU A 214 10.71 4.81 -19.78
N LEU A 215 11.99 5.20 -19.80
CA LEU A 215 12.80 5.24 -21.03
C LEU A 215 12.97 3.85 -21.69
N THR A 216 12.77 2.76 -20.95
CA THR A 216 12.81 1.40 -21.50
C THR A 216 11.48 0.97 -22.13
N GLY A 217 10.46 1.83 -22.13
CA GLY A 217 9.10 1.54 -22.61
C GLY A 217 8.25 0.76 -21.61
N LEU A 218 8.70 0.62 -20.36
CA LEU A 218 7.96 0.01 -19.27
C LEU A 218 7.40 1.10 -18.37
N GLU A 219 6.09 1.21 -18.30
CA GLU A 219 5.40 2.14 -17.41
C GLU A 219 5.31 1.56 -16.00
N PHE A 220 6.07 2.14 -15.08
CA PHE A 220 6.01 1.78 -13.66
C PHE A 220 5.52 2.97 -12.83
N PRO A 221 4.64 2.73 -11.84
CA PRO A 221 4.28 3.77 -10.87
C PRO A 221 5.52 4.34 -10.17
N ALA A 222 5.52 5.65 -9.90
CA ALA A 222 6.60 6.32 -9.17
C ALA A 222 6.91 5.66 -7.80
N SER A 223 5.89 5.04 -7.19
CA SER A 223 6.03 4.28 -5.95
C SER A 223 6.98 3.07 -6.07
N VAL A 224 7.03 2.42 -7.25
CA VAL A 224 7.97 1.31 -7.52
C VAL A 224 9.40 1.82 -7.52
N GLY A 225 9.65 2.98 -8.12
CA GLY A 225 10.97 3.62 -8.09
C GLY A 225 11.40 3.99 -6.68
N ALA A 226 10.51 4.59 -5.89
CA ALA A 226 10.78 4.95 -4.50
C ALA A 226 11.11 3.70 -3.64
N MET A 227 10.34 2.63 -3.80
CA MET A 227 10.58 1.35 -3.13
C MET A 227 11.91 0.73 -3.55
N THR A 228 12.23 0.77 -4.85
CA THR A 228 13.49 0.22 -5.40
C THR A 228 14.70 1.00 -4.91
N ALA A 229 14.63 2.35 -4.92
CA ALA A 229 15.69 3.21 -4.37
C ALA A 229 15.97 2.91 -2.90
N ALA A 230 14.91 2.80 -2.09
CA ALA A 230 15.02 2.46 -0.67
C ALA A 230 15.63 1.07 -0.46
N ALA A 231 15.22 0.07 -1.24
CA ALA A 231 15.78 -1.27 -1.20
C ALA A 231 17.28 -1.29 -1.55
N ILE A 232 17.69 -0.53 -2.56
CA ILE A 232 19.10 -0.38 -2.93
C ILE A 232 19.89 0.24 -1.79
N LEU A 233 19.42 1.38 -1.23
CA LEU A 233 20.07 2.07 -0.13
C LEU A 233 20.16 1.17 1.13
N ARG A 234 19.10 0.42 1.42
CA ARG A 234 19.10 -0.57 2.51
C ARG A 234 20.21 -1.61 2.34
N ASN A 235 20.32 -2.18 1.16
CA ASN A 235 21.31 -3.22 0.89
C ASN A 235 22.73 -2.66 0.84
N ILE A 236 22.93 -1.42 0.42
CA ILE A 236 24.23 -0.73 0.52
C ILE A 236 24.61 -0.53 1.99
N ALA A 237 23.66 -0.07 2.83
CA ALA A 237 23.89 0.11 4.25
C ALA A 237 24.20 -1.21 4.97
N ASP A 238 23.53 -2.30 4.59
CA ASP A 238 23.80 -3.63 5.17
C ASP A 238 25.20 -4.17 4.85
N HIS A 239 25.89 -3.63 3.83
CA HIS A 239 27.24 -4.02 3.41
C HIS A 239 28.30 -2.95 3.71
N SER A 240 27.93 -1.77 4.15
CA SER A 240 28.83 -0.65 4.37
C SER A 240 28.51 0.06 5.67
N ASP A 241 29.45 0.12 6.59
CA ASP A 241 29.34 0.86 7.86
C ASP A 241 29.31 2.39 7.67
N LYS A 242 29.39 2.87 6.42
CA LYS A 242 29.42 4.31 6.12
C LYS A 242 28.03 4.93 6.02
N LEU A 243 26.97 4.14 5.78
CA LEU A 243 25.62 4.60 5.63
C LEU A 243 24.78 4.20 6.85
N ASP A 244 24.59 5.13 7.76
CA ASP A 244 23.79 4.93 8.97
C ASP A 244 22.32 5.27 8.69
N LEU A 245 21.51 4.25 8.40
CA LEU A 245 20.06 4.38 8.19
C LEU A 245 19.33 4.37 9.53
N LYS A 246 18.51 5.38 9.75
CA LYS A 246 17.67 5.52 10.95
C LYS A 246 16.37 4.71 10.81
N LEU A 247 16.50 3.38 10.75
CA LEU A 247 15.38 2.47 10.43
C LEU A 247 14.16 2.59 11.34
N PRO A 248 14.28 2.72 12.68
CA PRO A 248 13.13 2.91 13.55
C PRO A 248 12.35 4.19 13.21
N GLU A 249 13.06 5.29 13.00
CA GLU A 249 12.48 6.58 12.66
C GLU A 249 11.88 6.58 11.25
N LEU A 250 12.56 5.94 10.29
CA LEU A 250 12.05 5.74 8.93
C LEU A 250 10.74 4.93 8.94
N SER A 251 10.65 3.91 9.80
CA SER A 251 9.42 3.12 9.98
C SER A 251 8.28 3.96 10.55
N ILE A 252 8.56 4.87 11.49
CA ILE A 252 7.56 5.78 12.05
C ILE A 252 7.03 6.71 10.96
N ILE A 253 7.92 7.34 10.18
CA ILE A 253 7.53 8.24 9.08
C ILE A 253 6.68 7.47 8.06
N SER A 254 7.10 6.27 7.67
CA SER A 254 6.36 5.42 6.74
C SER A 254 4.96 5.07 7.25
N ASN A 255 4.84 4.69 8.53
CA ASN A 255 3.55 4.36 9.14
C ASN A 255 2.60 5.57 9.21
N ILE A 256 3.13 6.75 9.56
CA ILE A 256 2.35 8.00 9.53
C ILE A 256 1.90 8.29 8.09
N SER A 257 2.81 8.15 7.13
CA SER A 257 2.51 8.36 5.71
C SER A 257 1.44 7.41 5.20
N LEU A 258 1.47 6.14 5.61
CA LEU A 258 0.41 5.18 5.30
C LEU A 258 -0.95 5.64 5.83
N LEU A 259 -1.02 6.09 7.09
CA LEU A 259 -2.28 6.52 7.68
C LEU A 259 -2.86 7.75 6.96
N VAL A 260 -1.99 8.72 6.61
CA VAL A 260 -2.40 9.92 5.87
C VAL A 260 -2.80 9.55 4.43
N PHE A 261 -1.99 8.73 3.73
CA PHE A 261 -2.28 8.23 2.40
C PHE A 261 -3.64 7.52 2.34
N LEU A 262 -3.92 6.59 3.27
CA LEU A 262 -5.21 5.90 3.32
C LEU A 262 -6.37 6.85 3.60
N ALA A 263 -6.19 7.83 4.49
CA ALA A 263 -7.22 8.82 4.77
C ALA A 263 -7.54 9.67 3.55
N LEU A 264 -6.50 10.23 2.90
CA LEU A 264 -6.65 11.05 1.70
C LEU A 264 -7.27 10.26 0.54
N SER A 265 -6.80 9.03 0.31
CA SER A 265 -7.32 8.16 -0.73
C SER A 265 -8.81 7.84 -0.56
N MET A 266 -9.27 7.67 0.70
CA MET A 266 -10.69 7.48 0.97
C MET A 266 -11.50 8.78 0.85
N MET A 267 -10.90 9.93 1.18
CA MET A 267 -11.57 11.24 1.09
C MET A 267 -11.76 11.70 -0.36
N THR A 268 -10.82 11.37 -1.25
CA THR A 268 -10.86 11.73 -2.68
C THR A 268 -11.75 10.82 -3.51
N MET A 269 -12.37 9.81 -2.90
CA MET A 269 -13.27 8.90 -3.59
C MET A 269 -14.57 9.60 -3.99
N GLU A 270 -14.84 9.66 -5.30
CA GLU A 270 -16.07 10.17 -5.86
C GLU A 270 -17.18 9.12 -5.72
N LEU A 271 -18.18 9.38 -4.90
CA LEU A 271 -19.30 8.49 -4.63
C LEU A 271 -20.58 8.86 -5.39
N TRP A 272 -20.50 9.83 -6.31
CA TRP A 272 -21.63 10.33 -7.09
C TRP A 272 -21.49 10.06 -8.58
#